data_233e3de06bee524beb19baf58d8afa0f
#
_entry.id   233e3de06bee524beb19baf58d8afa0f
#
_cell.length_a   1.000
_cell.length_b   1.000
_cell.length_c   1.000
_cell.angle_alpha   90.00
_cell.angle_beta   90.00
_cell.angle_gamma   90.00
#
_symmetry.space_group_name_H-M   'P 1'
#
loop_
_entity.id
_entity.type
_entity.pdbx_description
1 polymer ?
#
loop_
_entity_poly.entity_id
_entity_poly.type
_entity_poly.pdbx_seq_one_letter_code
_entity_poly.pdbx_strand_id
1 'polypeptide(L)'
;DRPIAYACAAATVLGHVFPVTRKFKGGKGVATGAGSLLPLHPFLLIGAALTWVLLTKATKKASIASIAIVPVLVVAFIISGTPGWEIFALIGIGALVEIRHASNIKRLLSGTEPPVTGSTV
;
A
#
# COMPACT_ATOMS: atom_id res chain seq x y z
N ASP A 1 6.54 -9.91 19.42
CA ASP A 1 5.16 -9.56 19.76
C ASP A 1 4.47 -8.90 18.57
N ARG A 2 3.35 -9.48 18.11
CA ARG A 2 2.66 -9.00 16.89
C ARG A 2 2.06 -7.60 17.06
N PRO A 3 1.41 -7.24 18.17
CA PRO A 3 0.91 -5.87 18.34
C PRO A 3 2.01 -4.80 18.24
N ILE A 4 3.17 -5.05 18.83
CA ILE A 4 4.31 -4.15 18.73
C ILE A 4 4.81 -4.07 17.28
N ALA A 5 4.85 -5.19 16.57
CA ALA A 5 5.25 -5.23 15.18
C ALA A 5 4.31 -4.38 14.30
N TYR A 6 3.01 -4.46 14.53
CA TYR A 6 2.04 -3.62 13.81
C TYR A 6 2.19 -2.14 14.18
N ALA A 7 2.45 -1.83 15.44
CA ALA A 7 2.72 -0.46 15.86
C ALA A 7 3.97 0.09 15.15
N CYS A 8 5.02 -0.71 15.05
CA CYS A 8 6.23 -0.34 14.33
C CYS A 8 5.96 -0.15 12.84
N ALA A 9 5.16 -1.02 12.24
CA ALA A 9 4.78 -0.90 10.84
C ALA A 9 4.01 0.41 10.61
N ALA A 10 3.03 0.71 11.45
CA ALA A 10 2.26 1.95 11.36
C ALA A 10 3.16 3.17 11.52
N ALA A 11 4.06 3.16 12.49
CA ALA A 11 5.01 4.25 12.72
C ALA A 11 5.94 4.43 11.52
N THR A 12 6.39 3.34 10.91
CA THR A 12 7.26 3.37 9.75
C THR A 12 6.54 4.01 8.56
N VAL A 13 5.30 3.62 8.32
CA VAL A 13 4.49 4.19 7.23
C VAL A 13 4.23 5.67 7.48
N LEU A 14 3.85 6.05 8.70
CA LEU A 14 3.63 7.45 9.07
C LEU A 14 4.90 8.28 8.87
N GLY A 15 6.05 7.76 9.28
CA GLY A 15 7.32 8.47 9.10
C GLY A 15 7.72 8.60 7.64
N HIS A 16 7.38 7.62 6.80
CA HIS A 16 7.62 7.70 5.37
C HIS A 16 6.69 8.72 4.69
N VAL A 17 5.42 8.73 5.08
CA VAL A 17 4.40 9.59 4.49
C VAL A 17 4.57 11.04 4.95
N PHE A 18 4.92 11.25 6.22
CA PHE A 18 5.08 12.58 6.81
C PHE A 18 6.48 12.75 7.42
N PRO A 19 7.56 12.76 6.62
CA PRO A 19 8.90 12.85 7.18
C PRO A 19 9.19 14.26 7.70
N VAL A 20 9.65 14.34 8.94
CA VAL A 20 9.98 15.63 9.59
C VAL A 20 11.06 16.37 8.81
N THR A 21 12.06 15.64 8.31
CA THR A 21 13.20 16.22 7.58
C THR A 21 12.83 16.78 6.21
N ARG A 22 11.63 16.48 5.71
CA ARG A 22 11.16 16.92 4.39
C ARG A 22 9.87 17.75 4.49
N LYS A 23 9.68 18.43 5.59
CA LYS A 23 8.51 19.29 5.88
C LYS A 23 7.19 18.50 5.75
N PHE A 24 7.20 17.26 6.23
CA PHE A 24 6.05 16.34 6.21
C PHE A 24 5.54 16.02 4.80
N LYS A 25 6.37 16.15 3.77
CA LYS A 25 6.05 15.81 2.40
C LYS A 25 6.82 14.56 2.00
N GLY A 26 6.18 13.42 2.07
CA GLY A 26 6.79 12.15 1.76
C GLY A 26 6.07 11.37 0.67
N GLY A 27 6.33 10.08 0.63
CA GLY A 27 5.72 9.17 -0.32
C GLY A 27 4.30 8.76 0.07
N LYS A 28 3.81 7.70 -0.55
CA LYS A 28 2.43 7.22 -0.35
C LYS A 28 2.33 5.98 0.54
N GLY A 29 3.48 5.37 0.84
CA GLY A 29 3.56 4.30 1.82
C GLY A 29 3.34 2.89 1.30
N VAL A 30 3.19 2.70 0.00
CA VAL A 30 2.90 1.37 -0.57
C VAL A 30 4.05 0.38 -0.31
N ALA A 31 5.24 0.70 -0.77
CA ALA A 31 6.41 -0.17 -0.58
C ALA A 31 6.80 -0.29 0.88
N THR A 32 6.72 0.81 1.61
CA THR A 32 7.04 0.85 3.04
C THR A 32 6.06 0.00 3.85
N GLY A 33 4.78 0.12 3.55
CA GLY A 33 3.75 -0.70 4.20
C GLY A 33 3.92 -2.18 3.89
N ALA A 34 4.14 -2.50 2.62
CA ALA A 34 4.36 -3.88 2.21
C ALA A 34 5.60 -4.47 2.87
N GLY A 35 6.70 -3.74 2.86
CA GLY A 35 7.95 -4.19 3.49
C GLY A 35 7.83 -4.38 4.99
N SER A 36 7.10 -3.48 5.67
CA SER A 36 6.88 -3.56 7.11
C SER A 36 6.01 -4.76 7.51
N LEU A 37 5.06 -5.13 6.68
CA LEU A 37 4.15 -6.23 6.95
C LEU A 37 4.67 -7.58 6.43
N LEU A 38 5.65 -7.56 5.57
CA LEU A 38 6.19 -8.77 4.94
C LEU A 38 6.64 -9.84 5.95
N PRO A 39 7.39 -9.49 7.02
CA PRO A 39 7.78 -10.50 8.00
C PRO A 39 6.60 -11.14 8.74
N LEU A 40 5.50 -10.42 8.86
CA LEU A 40 4.30 -10.90 9.58
C LEU A 40 3.43 -11.80 8.71
N HIS A 41 3.36 -11.51 7.41
CA HIS A 41 2.51 -12.24 6.46
C HIS A 41 3.25 -12.44 5.14
N PRO A 42 4.33 -13.24 5.13
CA PRO A 42 5.21 -13.31 3.95
C PRO A 42 4.48 -13.79 2.68
N PHE A 43 3.64 -14.81 2.78
CA PHE A 43 2.98 -15.34 1.58
C PHE A 43 1.93 -14.39 1.02
N LEU A 44 1.15 -13.75 1.90
CA LEU A 44 0.13 -12.78 1.48
C LEU A 44 0.78 -11.55 0.84
N LEU A 45 1.88 -11.06 1.43
CA LEU A 45 2.55 -9.89 0.90
C LEU A 45 3.32 -10.17 -0.39
N ILE A 46 3.90 -11.36 -0.53
CA ILE A 46 4.51 -11.77 -1.79
C ILE A 46 3.45 -11.87 -2.89
N GLY A 47 2.30 -12.47 -2.59
CA GLY A 47 1.19 -12.54 -3.51
C GLY A 47 0.68 -11.15 -3.90
N ALA A 48 0.60 -10.24 -2.94
CA ALA A 48 0.21 -8.86 -3.20
C ALA A 48 1.21 -8.16 -4.11
N ALA A 49 2.52 -8.34 -3.88
CA ALA A 49 3.55 -7.76 -4.71
C ALA A 49 3.46 -8.25 -6.16
N LEU A 50 3.26 -9.55 -6.35
CA LEU A 50 3.08 -10.13 -7.68
C LEU A 50 1.83 -9.57 -8.35
N THR A 51 0.73 -9.47 -7.64
CA THR A 51 -0.51 -8.88 -8.14
C THR A 51 -0.29 -7.42 -8.54
N TRP A 52 0.44 -6.67 -7.72
CA TRP A 52 0.76 -5.27 -8.03
C TRP A 52 1.55 -5.15 -9.34
N VAL A 53 2.56 -6.01 -9.51
CA VAL A 53 3.36 -6.01 -10.75
C VAL A 53 2.48 -6.33 -11.96
N LEU A 54 1.63 -7.34 -11.85
CA LEU A 54 0.75 -7.74 -12.96
C LEU A 54 -0.24 -6.63 -13.30
N LEU A 55 -0.86 -5.99 -12.29
CA LEU A 55 -1.78 -4.89 -12.51
C LEU A 55 -1.09 -3.68 -13.12
N THR A 56 0.13 -3.37 -12.67
CA THR A 56 0.89 -2.27 -13.25
C THR A 56 1.21 -2.52 -14.71
N LYS A 57 1.62 -3.75 -15.05
CA LYS A 57 1.91 -4.11 -16.43
C LYS A 57 0.66 -4.10 -17.31
N ALA A 58 -0.46 -4.57 -16.79
CA ALA A 58 -1.71 -4.62 -17.54
C ALA A 58 -2.32 -3.25 -17.76
N THR A 59 -2.32 -2.39 -16.76
CA THR A 59 -2.94 -1.05 -16.82
C THR A 59 -1.97 0.03 -17.22
N LYS A 60 -0.66 -0.23 -17.11
CA LYS A 60 0.43 0.72 -17.33
C LYS A 60 0.39 1.91 -16.35
N LYS A 61 -0.34 1.77 -15.25
CA LYS A 61 -0.47 2.80 -14.22
C LYS A 61 -0.25 2.18 -12.84
N ALA A 62 0.87 2.54 -12.23
CA ALA A 62 1.21 2.04 -10.89
C ALA A 62 0.18 2.46 -9.85
N SER A 63 -0.45 3.62 -10.02
CA SER A 63 -1.47 4.11 -9.10
C SER A 63 -2.70 3.20 -9.07
N ILE A 64 -3.12 2.66 -10.21
CA ILE A 64 -4.24 1.71 -10.24
C ILE A 64 -3.89 0.46 -9.42
N ALA A 65 -2.71 -0.08 -9.63
CA ALA A 65 -2.26 -1.24 -8.88
C ALA A 65 -2.20 -0.96 -7.38
N SER A 66 -1.66 0.19 -7.00
CA SER A 66 -1.51 0.58 -5.59
C SER A 66 -2.85 0.78 -4.90
N ILE A 67 -3.80 1.42 -5.58
CA ILE A 67 -5.14 1.64 -5.04
C ILE A 67 -5.90 0.31 -4.92
N ALA A 68 -5.78 -0.55 -5.92
CA ALA A 68 -6.48 -1.84 -5.95
C ALA A 68 -5.94 -2.83 -4.92
N ILE A 69 -4.62 -2.81 -4.64
CA ILE A 69 -4.00 -3.84 -3.82
C ILE A 69 -4.45 -3.76 -2.35
N VAL A 70 -4.81 -2.58 -1.85
CA VAL A 70 -5.24 -2.42 -0.46
C VAL A 70 -6.50 -3.21 -0.16
N PRO A 71 -7.62 -3.01 -0.88
CA PRO A 71 -8.82 -3.81 -0.63
C PRO A 71 -8.62 -5.30 -0.95
N VAL A 72 -7.82 -5.63 -1.96
CA VAL A 72 -7.50 -7.03 -2.27
C VAL A 72 -6.80 -7.68 -1.09
N LEU A 73 -5.84 -6.99 -0.49
CA LEU A 73 -5.09 -7.50 0.64
C LEU A 73 -5.98 -7.65 1.88
N VAL A 74 -6.88 -6.72 2.13
CA VAL A 74 -7.87 -6.84 3.22
C VAL A 74 -8.71 -8.09 3.06
N VAL A 75 -9.24 -8.31 1.85
CA VAL A 75 -10.04 -9.51 1.56
C VAL A 75 -9.21 -10.78 1.76
N ALA A 76 -7.97 -10.79 1.30
CA ALA A 76 -7.07 -11.93 1.45
C ALA A 76 -6.80 -12.24 2.93
N PHE A 77 -6.63 -11.22 3.76
CA PHE A 77 -6.44 -11.39 5.20
C PHE A 77 -7.70 -11.99 5.85
N ILE A 78 -8.88 -11.54 5.45
CA ILE A 78 -10.15 -12.08 5.95
C ILE A 78 -10.27 -13.55 5.58
N ILE A 79 -10.03 -13.89 4.33
CA ILE A 79 -10.13 -15.26 3.82
C ILE A 79 -9.12 -16.19 4.52
N SER A 80 -7.93 -15.69 4.81
CA SER A 80 -6.88 -16.49 5.47
C SER A 80 -7.13 -16.72 6.96
N GLY A 81 -8.19 -16.15 7.52
CA GLY A 81 -8.50 -16.31 8.95
C GLY A 81 -7.65 -15.46 9.87
N THR A 82 -7.09 -14.35 9.38
CA THR A 82 -6.30 -13.42 10.20
C THR A 82 -7.15 -12.85 11.34
N PRO A 83 -6.60 -12.73 12.55
CA PRO A 83 -7.35 -12.16 13.68
C PRO A 83 -7.89 -10.76 13.37
N GLY A 84 -9.08 -10.47 13.90
CA GLY A 84 -9.78 -9.21 13.61
C GLY A 84 -8.98 -7.96 13.94
N TRP A 85 -8.23 -7.96 15.04
CA TRP A 85 -7.43 -6.79 15.41
C TRP A 85 -6.31 -6.51 14.40
N GLU A 86 -5.73 -7.54 13.78
CA GLU A 86 -4.74 -7.37 12.72
C GLU A 86 -5.38 -6.79 11.46
N ILE A 87 -6.61 -7.23 11.16
CA ILE A 87 -7.37 -6.70 10.02
C ILE A 87 -7.66 -5.20 10.24
N PHE A 88 -8.05 -4.81 11.46
CA PHE A 88 -8.23 -3.39 11.78
C PHE A 88 -6.95 -2.58 11.60
N ALA A 89 -5.82 -3.11 12.08
CA ALA A 89 -4.53 -2.46 11.90
C ALA A 89 -4.20 -2.29 10.42
N LEU A 90 -4.42 -3.33 9.62
CA LEU A 90 -4.21 -3.29 8.18
C LEU A 90 -5.11 -2.25 7.51
N ILE A 91 -6.39 -2.19 7.89
CA ILE A 91 -7.34 -1.20 7.36
C ILE A 91 -6.86 0.20 7.68
N GLY A 92 -6.36 0.44 8.89
CA GLY A 92 -5.84 1.75 9.28
C GLY A 92 -4.63 2.17 8.43
N ILE A 93 -3.67 1.29 8.28
CA ILE A 93 -2.48 1.53 7.44
C ILE A 93 -2.91 1.71 5.98
N GLY A 94 -3.79 0.85 5.49
CA GLY A 94 -4.31 0.91 4.13
C GLY A 94 -5.08 2.18 3.84
N ALA A 95 -5.90 2.65 4.80
CA ALA A 95 -6.63 3.90 4.67
C ALA A 95 -5.68 5.08 4.48
N LEU A 96 -4.58 5.12 5.22
CA LEU A 96 -3.58 6.16 5.05
C LEU A 96 -2.98 6.12 3.64
N VAL A 97 -2.66 4.93 3.13
CA VAL A 97 -2.14 4.75 1.77
C VAL A 97 -3.17 5.25 0.74
N GLU A 98 -4.43 4.89 0.90
CA GLU A 98 -5.50 5.31 -0.02
C GLU A 98 -5.68 6.83 -0.01
N ILE A 99 -5.67 7.44 1.16
CA ILE A 99 -5.77 8.90 1.30
C ILE A 99 -4.61 9.58 0.57
N ARG A 100 -3.41 9.01 0.65
CA ARG A 100 -2.25 9.56 -0.05
C ARG A 100 -2.31 9.38 -1.57
N HIS A 101 -3.25 8.57 -2.06
CA HIS A 101 -3.51 8.43 -3.50
C HIS A 101 -4.65 9.32 -3.99
N ALA A 102 -5.13 10.27 -3.19
CA ALA A 102 -6.26 11.13 -3.55
C ALA A 102 -6.03 11.87 -4.87
N SER A 103 -4.85 12.43 -5.09
CA SER A 103 -4.53 13.13 -6.33
C SER A 103 -4.49 12.17 -7.52
N ASN A 104 -4.02 10.95 -7.31
CA ASN A 104 -4.02 9.91 -8.36
C ASN A 104 -5.47 9.55 -8.75
N ILE A 105 -6.35 9.40 -7.76
CA ILE A 105 -7.76 9.10 -8.00
C ILE A 105 -8.39 10.21 -8.82
N LYS A 106 -8.14 11.47 -8.47
CA LYS A 106 -8.62 12.61 -9.25
C LYS A 106 -8.18 12.54 -10.71
N ARG A 107 -6.89 12.28 -10.94
CA ARG A 107 -6.35 12.20 -12.29
C ARG A 107 -6.89 10.98 -13.05
N LEU A 108 -7.10 9.87 -12.37
CA LEU A 108 -7.70 8.68 -12.99
C LEU A 108 -9.13 8.97 -13.45
N LEU A 109 -9.92 9.66 -12.63
CA LEU A 109 -11.30 10.02 -12.97
C LEU A 109 -11.36 11.03 -14.10
N SER A 110 -10.39 11.92 -14.22
CA SER A 110 -10.33 12.93 -15.29
C SER A 110 -9.58 12.44 -16.53
N GLY A 111 -9.01 11.24 -16.50
CA GLY A 111 -8.26 10.70 -17.63
C GLY A 111 -6.86 11.28 -17.79
N THR A 112 -6.32 11.94 -16.77
CA THR A 112 -5.03 12.64 -16.85
C THR A 112 -3.90 11.97 -16.06
N GLU A 113 -4.14 10.78 -15.50
CA GLU A 113 -3.09 10.07 -14.77
C GLU A 113 -2.02 9.57 -15.74
N PRO A 114 -0.74 9.95 -15.54
CA PRO A 114 0.32 9.52 -16.44
C PRO A 114 0.61 8.02 -16.28
N PRO A 115 0.99 7.36 -17.38
CA PRO A 115 1.43 5.97 -17.31
C PRO A 115 2.80 5.86 -16.68
N VAL A 116 3.14 4.65 -16.20
CA VAL A 116 4.51 4.33 -15.84
C VAL A 116 5.34 4.35 -17.13
N THR A 117 6.41 5.15 -17.13
CA THR A 117 7.26 5.27 -18.30
C THR A 117 8.14 4.03 -18.43
N GLY A 118 8.05 3.36 -19.59
CA GLY A 118 8.80 2.14 -19.82
C GLY A 118 10.32 2.31 -19.74
N SER A 119 10.80 3.49 -20.05
CA SER A 119 12.22 3.81 -20.01
C SER A 119 12.77 3.84 -18.57
N THR A 120 11.94 3.97 -17.59
CA THR A 120 12.33 4.00 -16.18
C THR A 120 12.19 2.64 -15.50
N VAL A 121 11.83 1.64 -16.26
CA VAL A 121 11.51 0.33 -15.72
C VAL A 121 12.43 -0.71 -16.28
#